data_928ad0b7a1a0e4a4799dfdc8d27bc9e4
#
_entry.id   928ad0b7a1a0e4a4799dfdc8d27bc9e4
#
_cell.length_a   1.000
_cell.length_b   1.000
_cell.length_c   1.000
_cell.angle_alpha   90.00
_cell.angle_beta   90.00
_cell.angle_gamma   90.00
#
_symmetry.space_group_name_H-M   'P 1'
#
loop_
_entity.id
_entity.type
_entity.pdbx_description
1 polymer ?
#
loop_
_entity_poly.entity_id
_entity_poly.type
_entity_poly.pdbx_seq_one_letter_code
_entity_poly.pdbx_strand_id
1 'polypeptide(L)'
;MGTYVVRRMFSTVAVMAMVGIFVFLLLRLAPGDPAAMIAGKSATAEVIAGIRQQMGLNDPIPVQFIRWVRDILGGDFGTSIFAGRPVLELISQRLEPTLSLSILTMVLSATVGVCFGILAAWRAGGLVDRILTGFATLGFSVPVFVVGFFLIYFFAIKTHWLPVQGYQPIESGFWPWLMHLILPTITLSIPYLAFIARITRASMLEVLSEDYMRTAAAKGASSYSMLVHHALKNAGAPILTVIGLSFAGLVGGVVITETVFNIPGVGRLVVDAINNRDYPIIQGVLILVAGLYVLINLAVDLSYTLVDPRIRY
;
A
#
# COMPACT_ATOMS: atom_id res chain seq x y z
N MET A 1 -19.21 21.58 -0.31
CA MET A 1 -18.58 20.48 0.45
C MET A 1 -19.47 19.25 0.58
N GLY A 2 -20.72 19.36 1.06
CA GLY A 2 -21.61 18.19 1.22
C GLY A 2 -21.80 17.39 -0.07
N THR A 3 -22.13 18.04 -1.17
CA THR A 3 -22.36 17.40 -2.48
C THR A 3 -21.13 16.65 -2.99
N TYR A 4 -19.93 17.19 -2.80
CA TYR A 4 -18.68 16.54 -3.18
C TYR A 4 -18.45 15.25 -2.37
N VAL A 5 -18.60 15.32 -1.04
CA VAL A 5 -18.44 14.15 -0.16
C VAL A 5 -19.46 13.07 -0.53
N VAL A 6 -20.73 13.42 -0.74
CA VAL A 6 -21.77 12.46 -1.15
C VAL A 6 -21.44 11.80 -2.49
N ARG A 7 -21.06 12.60 -3.51
CA ARG A 7 -20.66 12.07 -4.82
C ARG A 7 -19.45 11.14 -4.70
N ARG A 8 -18.48 11.47 -3.84
CA ARG A 8 -17.29 10.66 -3.63
C ARG A 8 -17.61 9.34 -2.91
N MET A 9 -18.47 9.39 -1.88
CA MET A 9 -18.96 8.19 -1.21
C MET A 9 -19.70 7.27 -2.18
N PHE A 10 -20.53 7.82 -3.07
CA PHE A 10 -21.22 7.03 -4.09
C PHE A 10 -20.23 6.35 -5.05
N SER A 11 -19.21 7.08 -5.51
CA SER A 11 -18.13 6.49 -6.34
C SER A 11 -17.37 5.39 -5.60
N THR A 12 -17.11 5.58 -4.31
CA THR A 12 -16.48 4.59 -3.43
C THR A 12 -17.28 3.29 -3.36
N VAL A 13 -18.59 3.40 -3.14
CA VAL A 13 -19.51 2.24 -3.10
C VAL A 13 -19.53 1.53 -4.45
N ALA A 14 -19.58 2.28 -5.56
CA ALA A 14 -19.56 1.70 -6.90
C ALA A 14 -18.27 0.91 -7.18
N VAL A 15 -17.11 1.46 -6.79
CA VAL A 15 -15.82 0.78 -6.92
C VAL A 15 -15.78 -0.49 -6.07
N MET A 16 -16.22 -0.41 -4.80
CA MET A 16 -16.25 -1.58 -3.91
C MET A 16 -17.21 -2.66 -4.42
N ALA A 17 -18.35 -2.29 -4.98
CA ALA A 17 -19.28 -3.24 -5.60
C ALA A 17 -18.64 -3.93 -6.81
N MET A 18 -17.94 -3.19 -7.68
CA MET A 18 -17.22 -3.75 -8.82
C MET A 18 -16.11 -4.72 -8.38
N VAL A 19 -15.31 -4.32 -7.40
CA VAL A 19 -14.28 -5.20 -6.82
C VAL A 19 -14.91 -6.44 -6.19
N GLY A 20 -16.02 -6.30 -5.46
CA GLY A 20 -16.75 -7.41 -4.87
C GLY A 20 -17.23 -8.42 -5.93
N ILE A 21 -17.82 -7.93 -7.03
CA ILE A 21 -18.22 -8.78 -8.16
C ILE A 21 -17.00 -9.50 -8.74
N PHE A 22 -15.91 -8.79 -8.99
CA PHE A 22 -14.70 -9.37 -9.55
C PHE A 22 -14.11 -10.45 -8.65
N VAL A 23 -13.94 -10.16 -7.35
CA VAL A 23 -13.40 -11.10 -6.36
C VAL A 23 -14.29 -12.34 -6.20
N PHE A 24 -15.61 -12.15 -6.22
CA PHE A 24 -16.55 -13.26 -6.20
C PHE A 24 -16.45 -14.15 -7.44
N LEU A 25 -16.37 -13.55 -8.62
CA LEU A 25 -16.27 -14.28 -9.89
C LEU A 25 -14.90 -14.98 -10.05
N LEU A 26 -13.83 -14.37 -9.55
CA LEU A 26 -12.47 -14.93 -9.66
C LEU A 26 -12.41 -16.36 -9.11
N LEU A 27 -13.10 -16.61 -8.00
CA LEU A 27 -13.15 -17.95 -7.39
C LEU A 27 -13.90 -18.99 -8.25
N ARG A 28 -14.86 -18.54 -9.03
CA ARG A 28 -15.66 -19.42 -9.91
C ARG A 28 -15.03 -19.65 -11.27
N LEU A 29 -14.17 -18.72 -11.68
CA LEU A 29 -13.35 -18.85 -12.89
C LEU A 29 -12.05 -19.63 -12.64
N ALA A 30 -11.63 -19.73 -11.39
CA ALA A 30 -10.44 -20.47 -11.00
C ALA A 30 -10.64 -21.98 -11.27
N PRO A 31 -9.64 -22.68 -11.87
CA PRO A 31 -9.73 -24.10 -12.12
C PRO A 31 -9.74 -24.89 -10.81
N GLY A 32 -10.75 -25.71 -10.60
CA GLY A 32 -10.92 -26.59 -9.44
C GLY A 32 -12.28 -26.45 -8.78
N ASP A 33 -12.71 -27.50 -8.10
CA ASP A 33 -13.94 -27.52 -7.31
C ASP A 33 -13.60 -27.25 -5.85
N PRO A 34 -14.06 -26.14 -5.24
CA PRO A 34 -13.81 -25.84 -3.84
C PRO A 34 -14.25 -26.98 -2.89
N ALA A 35 -15.37 -27.62 -3.20
CA ALA A 35 -15.88 -28.74 -2.41
C ALA A 35 -14.93 -29.96 -2.46
N ALA A 36 -14.37 -30.27 -3.64
CA ALA A 36 -13.41 -31.36 -3.77
C ALA A 36 -12.09 -31.05 -3.06
N MET A 37 -11.70 -29.77 -3.00
CA MET A 37 -10.48 -29.35 -2.27
C MET A 37 -10.64 -29.51 -0.76
N ILE A 38 -11.78 -29.12 -0.21
CA ILE A 38 -12.11 -29.28 1.23
C ILE A 38 -12.23 -30.77 1.57
N ALA A 39 -12.86 -31.55 0.71
CA ALA A 39 -13.03 -32.98 0.90
C ALA A 39 -11.70 -33.78 0.93
N GLY A 40 -10.67 -33.24 0.23
CA GLY A 40 -9.37 -33.88 0.12
C GLY A 40 -9.32 -34.99 -0.97
N LYS A 41 -8.08 -35.42 -1.25
CA LYS A 41 -7.80 -36.35 -2.40
C LYS A 41 -8.45 -37.74 -2.27
N SER A 42 -8.83 -38.16 -1.06
CA SER A 42 -9.38 -39.47 -0.80
C SER A 42 -10.90 -39.49 -0.59
N ALA A 43 -11.57 -38.35 -0.83
CA ALA A 43 -13.01 -38.24 -0.58
C ALA A 43 -13.84 -38.92 -1.69
N THR A 44 -14.94 -39.58 -1.26
CA THR A 44 -15.91 -40.13 -2.20
C THR A 44 -16.74 -39.04 -2.85
N ALA A 45 -17.34 -39.34 -4.01
CA ALA A 45 -18.23 -38.41 -4.71
C ALA A 45 -19.41 -37.94 -3.85
N GLU A 46 -19.90 -38.77 -2.95
CA GLU A 46 -20.98 -38.46 -2.02
C GLU A 46 -20.55 -37.40 -0.99
N VAL A 47 -19.34 -37.50 -0.44
CA VAL A 47 -18.79 -36.54 0.53
C VAL A 47 -18.60 -35.17 -0.19
N ILE A 48 -18.08 -35.18 -1.40
CA ILE A 48 -17.91 -33.94 -2.20
C ILE A 48 -19.28 -33.29 -2.48
N ALA A 49 -20.27 -34.08 -2.88
CA ALA A 49 -21.63 -33.59 -3.11
C ALA A 49 -22.27 -32.99 -1.85
N GLY A 50 -22.06 -33.63 -0.69
CA GLY A 50 -22.53 -33.12 0.60
C GLY A 50 -21.90 -31.76 0.97
N ILE A 51 -20.58 -31.62 0.82
CA ILE A 51 -19.87 -30.35 1.07
C ILE A 51 -20.33 -29.27 0.07
N ARG A 52 -20.49 -29.61 -1.21
CA ARG A 52 -21.00 -28.69 -2.23
C ARG A 52 -22.38 -28.17 -1.88
N GLN A 53 -23.28 -29.01 -1.35
CA GLN A 53 -24.60 -28.63 -0.91
C GLN A 53 -24.53 -27.75 0.34
N GLN A 54 -23.69 -28.08 1.34
CA GLN A 54 -23.49 -27.26 2.54
C GLN A 54 -22.96 -25.87 2.23
N MET A 55 -22.06 -25.75 1.25
CA MET A 55 -21.51 -24.46 0.78
C MET A 55 -22.49 -23.71 -0.13
N GLY A 56 -23.64 -24.28 -0.48
CA GLY A 56 -24.61 -23.67 -1.39
C GLY A 56 -24.08 -23.46 -2.82
N LEU A 57 -23.09 -24.26 -3.25
CA LEU A 57 -22.49 -24.15 -4.59
C LEU A 57 -23.41 -24.63 -5.70
N ASN A 58 -24.51 -25.33 -5.34
CA ASN A 58 -25.54 -25.77 -6.27
C ASN A 58 -26.60 -24.67 -6.54
N ASP A 59 -26.63 -23.61 -5.75
CA ASP A 59 -27.56 -22.50 -5.93
C ASP A 59 -27.22 -21.67 -7.18
N PRO A 60 -28.16 -20.93 -7.77
CA PRO A 60 -27.89 -20.00 -8.86
C PRO A 60 -26.81 -18.95 -8.44
N ILE A 61 -25.92 -18.59 -9.36
CA ILE A 61 -24.81 -17.63 -9.09
C ILE A 61 -25.27 -16.33 -8.43
N PRO A 62 -26.40 -15.69 -8.82
CA PRO A 62 -26.88 -14.48 -8.15
C PRO A 62 -27.23 -14.70 -6.67
N VAL A 63 -27.80 -15.86 -6.34
CA VAL A 63 -28.17 -16.21 -4.94
C VAL A 63 -26.89 -16.40 -4.11
N GLN A 64 -25.90 -17.09 -4.65
CA GLN A 64 -24.59 -17.25 -4.01
C GLN A 64 -23.92 -15.90 -3.78
N PHE A 65 -24.00 -14.97 -4.75
CA PHE A 65 -23.41 -13.63 -4.63
C PHE A 65 -24.08 -12.81 -3.53
N ILE A 66 -25.42 -12.79 -3.49
CA ILE A 66 -26.17 -12.05 -2.47
C ILE A 66 -25.86 -12.58 -1.06
N ARG A 67 -25.79 -13.91 -0.90
CA ARG A 67 -25.40 -14.55 0.37
C ARG A 67 -24.00 -14.13 0.78
N TRP A 68 -23.03 -14.26 -0.12
CA TRP A 68 -21.65 -13.89 0.11
C TRP A 68 -21.49 -12.40 0.48
N VAL A 69 -22.17 -11.48 -0.21
CA VAL A 69 -22.15 -10.05 0.14
C VAL A 69 -22.73 -9.83 1.53
N ARG A 70 -23.86 -10.49 1.86
CA ARG A 70 -24.48 -10.37 3.18
C ARG A 70 -23.54 -10.87 4.29
N ASP A 71 -22.86 -11.98 4.07
CA ASP A 71 -21.95 -12.57 5.04
C ASP A 71 -20.74 -11.64 5.27
N ILE A 72 -20.13 -11.10 4.21
CA ILE A 72 -19.04 -10.10 4.32
C ILE A 72 -19.50 -8.83 5.05
N LEU A 73 -20.67 -8.30 4.73
CA LEU A 73 -21.21 -7.12 5.42
C LEU A 73 -21.53 -7.42 6.90
N GLY A 74 -21.82 -8.67 7.23
CA GLY A 74 -21.96 -9.16 8.60
C GLY A 74 -20.62 -9.42 9.33
N GLY A 75 -19.49 -9.25 8.64
CA GLY A 75 -18.14 -9.51 9.19
C GLY A 75 -17.70 -10.96 9.08
N ASP A 76 -18.49 -11.83 8.41
CA ASP A 76 -18.11 -13.21 8.14
C ASP A 76 -17.41 -13.31 6.77
N PHE A 77 -16.08 -13.43 6.81
CA PHE A 77 -15.22 -13.64 5.63
C PHE A 77 -15.01 -15.12 5.31
N GLY A 78 -15.74 -16.02 6.00
CA GLY A 78 -15.60 -17.44 5.89
C GLY A 78 -14.44 -18.02 6.71
N THR A 79 -14.21 -19.31 6.52
CA THR A 79 -13.17 -20.08 7.22
C THR A 79 -12.11 -20.53 6.23
N SER A 80 -10.84 -20.39 6.59
CA SER A 80 -9.70 -20.89 5.81
C SER A 80 -9.83 -22.39 5.59
N ILE A 81 -9.71 -22.83 4.35
CA ILE A 81 -9.78 -24.25 3.97
C ILE A 81 -8.59 -25.02 4.57
N PHE A 82 -7.43 -24.36 4.60
CA PHE A 82 -6.18 -24.99 5.02
C PHE A 82 -5.94 -24.90 6.53
N ALA A 83 -6.18 -23.71 7.12
CA ALA A 83 -5.94 -23.48 8.55
C ALA A 83 -7.12 -23.86 9.45
N GLY A 84 -8.34 -24.02 8.91
CA GLY A 84 -9.55 -24.33 9.71
C GLY A 84 -9.97 -23.22 10.67
N ARG A 85 -9.50 -21.96 10.46
CA ARG A 85 -9.74 -20.81 11.34
C ARG A 85 -10.48 -19.70 10.58
N PRO A 86 -11.23 -18.81 11.27
CA PRO A 86 -11.89 -17.68 10.65
C PRO A 86 -10.89 -16.80 9.90
N VAL A 87 -11.23 -16.41 8.65
CA VAL A 87 -10.35 -15.59 7.80
C VAL A 87 -10.07 -14.25 8.45
N LEU A 88 -11.06 -13.61 9.06
CA LEU A 88 -10.89 -12.31 9.71
C LEU A 88 -9.88 -12.37 10.87
N GLU A 89 -9.85 -13.46 11.62
CA GLU A 89 -8.87 -13.68 12.68
C GLU A 89 -7.45 -13.81 12.12
N LEU A 90 -7.26 -14.57 11.04
CA LEU A 90 -5.97 -14.74 10.37
C LEU A 90 -5.46 -13.42 9.81
N ILE A 91 -6.34 -12.59 9.25
CA ILE A 91 -6.00 -11.27 8.73
C ILE A 91 -5.63 -10.31 9.87
N SER A 92 -6.43 -10.26 10.94
CA SER A 92 -6.20 -9.34 12.06
C SER A 92 -4.84 -9.54 12.72
N GLN A 93 -4.40 -10.79 12.88
CA GLN A 93 -3.08 -11.12 13.40
C GLN A 93 -1.91 -10.67 12.50
N ARG A 94 -2.19 -10.40 11.22
CA ARG A 94 -1.20 -10.02 10.22
C ARG A 94 -1.24 -8.53 9.86
N LEU A 95 -2.21 -7.79 10.40
CA LEU A 95 -2.37 -6.36 10.10
C LEU A 95 -1.25 -5.51 10.69
N GLU A 96 -0.86 -5.77 11.94
CA GLU A 96 0.15 -4.97 12.64
C GLU A 96 1.48 -4.91 11.88
N PRO A 97 2.11 -6.04 11.45
CA PRO A 97 3.34 -6.02 10.69
C PRO A 97 3.22 -5.23 9.38
N THR A 98 2.15 -5.45 8.63
CA THR A 98 1.93 -4.78 7.33
C THR A 98 1.71 -3.28 7.50
N LEU A 99 0.89 -2.87 8.48
CA LEU A 99 0.63 -1.45 8.74
C LEU A 99 1.88 -0.75 9.28
N SER A 100 2.62 -1.38 10.19
CA SER A 100 3.89 -0.86 10.72
C SER A 100 4.89 -0.60 9.60
N LEU A 101 5.11 -1.59 8.72
CA LEU A 101 6.00 -1.45 7.58
C LEU A 101 5.52 -0.37 6.61
N SER A 102 4.22 -0.35 6.29
CA SER A 102 3.65 0.62 5.34
C SER A 102 3.74 2.06 5.85
N ILE A 103 3.41 2.29 7.11
CA ILE A 103 3.46 3.63 7.74
C ILE A 103 4.91 4.13 7.80
N LEU A 104 5.85 3.32 8.30
CA LEU A 104 7.26 3.71 8.37
C LEU A 104 7.84 3.99 6.97
N THR A 105 7.52 3.14 5.99
CA THR A 105 7.94 3.33 4.61
C THR A 105 7.41 4.64 4.04
N MET A 106 6.13 4.95 4.26
CA MET A 106 5.53 6.18 3.74
C MET A 106 6.09 7.42 4.43
N VAL A 107 6.25 7.40 5.75
CA VAL A 107 6.85 8.51 6.50
C VAL A 107 8.28 8.77 6.01
N LEU A 108 9.09 7.74 5.85
CA LEU A 108 10.45 7.86 5.35
C LEU A 108 10.48 8.38 3.90
N SER A 109 9.67 7.78 3.03
CA SER A 109 9.62 8.16 1.60
C SER A 109 9.11 9.57 1.39
N ALA A 110 8.05 9.97 2.09
CA ALA A 110 7.50 11.31 1.98
C ALA A 110 8.48 12.36 2.52
N THR A 111 9.02 12.15 3.72
CA THR A 111 9.92 13.11 4.34
C THR A 111 11.19 13.29 3.52
N VAL A 112 11.90 12.20 3.22
CA VAL A 112 13.17 12.26 2.50
C VAL A 112 12.96 12.62 1.03
N GLY A 113 11.90 12.10 0.40
CA GLY A 113 11.58 12.40 -0.99
C GLY A 113 11.24 13.86 -1.22
N VAL A 114 10.42 14.46 -0.37
CA VAL A 114 10.11 15.91 -0.43
C VAL A 114 11.38 16.74 -0.19
N CYS A 115 12.18 16.40 0.82
CA CYS A 115 13.44 17.11 1.08
C CYS A 115 14.39 17.04 -0.13
N PHE A 116 14.55 15.85 -0.73
CA PHE A 116 15.39 15.67 -1.92
C PHE A 116 14.87 16.46 -3.11
N GLY A 117 13.55 16.47 -3.34
CA GLY A 117 12.91 17.23 -4.40
C GLY A 117 13.12 18.73 -4.25
N ILE A 118 12.96 19.28 -3.04
CA ILE A 118 13.21 20.69 -2.72
C ILE A 118 14.68 21.04 -2.96
N LEU A 119 15.61 20.24 -2.44
CA LEU A 119 17.06 20.46 -2.59
C LEU A 119 17.49 20.40 -4.05
N ALA A 120 16.98 19.45 -4.82
CA ALA A 120 17.26 19.33 -6.25
C ALA A 120 16.72 20.52 -7.04
N ALA A 121 15.51 21.00 -6.73
CA ALA A 121 14.92 22.20 -7.36
C ALA A 121 15.70 23.47 -6.99
N TRP A 122 16.10 23.62 -5.74
CA TRP A 122 16.89 24.78 -5.29
C TRP A 122 18.25 24.88 -5.97
N ARG A 123 18.90 23.74 -6.22
CA ARG A 123 20.22 23.66 -6.89
C ARG A 123 20.11 23.19 -8.33
N ALA A 124 18.99 23.53 -9.00
CA ALA A 124 18.68 23.08 -10.36
C ALA A 124 19.85 23.31 -11.34
N GLY A 125 20.18 22.28 -12.10
CA GLY A 125 21.32 22.26 -13.04
C GLY A 125 22.68 22.05 -12.39
N GLY A 126 22.80 22.12 -11.05
CA GLY A 126 24.02 21.91 -10.30
C GLY A 126 24.34 20.43 -10.01
N LEU A 127 25.47 20.19 -9.32
CA LEU A 127 25.93 18.84 -8.97
C LEU A 127 24.93 18.13 -8.03
N VAL A 128 24.37 18.85 -7.05
CA VAL A 128 23.37 18.31 -6.11
C VAL A 128 22.14 17.81 -6.87
N ASP A 129 21.62 18.59 -7.80
CA ASP A 129 20.48 18.18 -8.62
C ASP A 129 20.79 16.92 -9.44
N ARG A 130 21.97 16.85 -10.06
CA ARG A 130 22.40 15.68 -10.84
C ARG A 130 22.53 14.42 -9.99
N ILE A 131 23.11 14.53 -8.78
CA ILE A 131 23.28 13.40 -7.86
C ILE A 131 21.89 12.90 -7.38
N LEU A 132 21.00 13.80 -6.92
CA LEU A 132 19.70 13.41 -6.42
C LEU A 132 18.78 12.83 -7.52
N THR A 133 18.85 13.41 -8.72
CA THR A 133 18.12 12.88 -9.89
C THR A 133 18.69 11.53 -10.34
N GLY A 134 20.00 11.38 -10.33
CA GLY A 134 20.67 10.09 -10.59
C GLY A 134 20.27 9.02 -9.58
N PHE A 135 20.26 9.34 -8.29
CA PHE A 135 19.78 8.45 -7.23
C PHE A 135 18.31 8.06 -7.44
N ALA A 136 17.44 9.02 -7.77
CA ALA A 136 16.05 8.75 -8.06
C ALA A 136 15.89 7.81 -9.28
N THR A 137 16.69 8.01 -10.34
CA THR A 137 16.68 7.13 -11.51
C THR A 137 17.12 5.71 -11.16
N LEU A 138 18.19 5.55 -10.40
CA LEU A 138 18.66 4.24 -9.93
C LEU A 138 17.63 3.56 -9.02
N GLY A 139 16.97 4.31 -8.14
CA GLY A 139 15.93 3.80 -7.24
C GLY A 139 14.73 3.16 -7.96
N PHE A 140 14.45 3.59 -9.19
CA PHE A 140 13.45 2.95 -10.05
C PHE A 140 13.98 1.75 -10.82
N SER A 141 15.26 1.76 -11.17
CA SER A 141 15.84 0.76 -12.06
C SER A 141 16.19 -0.56 -11.35
N VAL A 142 16.48 -0.48 -10.04
CA VAL A 142 16.87 -1.65 -9.26
C VAL A 142 15.65 -2.32 -8.65
N PRO A 143 15.42 -3.63 -8.87
CA PRO A 143 14.32 -4.35 -8.22
C PRO A 143 14.43 -4.30 -6.69
N VAL A 144 13.31 -4.04 -6.01
CA VAL A 144 13.24 -3.88 -4.54
C VAL A 144 13.89 -5.05 -3.79
N PHE A 145 13.63 -6.29 -4.22
CA PHE A 145 14.21 -7.48 -3.57
C PHE A 145 15.74 -7.54 -3.66
N VAL A 146 16.34 -7.04 -4.76
CA VAL A 146 17.81 -6.98 -4.91
C VAL A 146 18.39 -6.02 -3.87
N VAL A 147 17.77 -4.86 -3.69
CA VAL A 147 18.16 -3.91 -2.63
C VAL A 147 18.03 -4.57 -1.25
N GLY A 148 16.92 -5.29 -1.01
CA GLY A 148 16.68 -6.00 0.25
C GLY A 148 17.81 -7.00 0.56
N PHE A 149 18.15 -7.86 -0.38
CA PHE A 149 19.24 -8.83 -0.19
C PHE A 149 20.60 -8.17 0.02
N PHE A 150 20.87 -7.07 -0.68
CA PHE A 150 22.10 -6.31 -0.50
C PHE A 150 22.20 -5.69 0.90
N LEU A 151 21.10 -5.10 1.40
CA LEU A 151 21.04 -4.54 2.75
C LEU A 151 21.15 -5.63 3.84
N ILE A 152 20.49 -6.77 3.66
CA ILE A 152 20.62 -7.93 4.56
C ILE A 152 22.08 -8.38 4.61
N TYR A 153 22.71 -8.57 3.44
CA TYR A 153 24.09 -9.02 3.38
C TYR A 153 25.04 -8.07 4.13
N PHE A 154 24.93 -6.77 3.89
CA PHE A 154 25.82 -5.78 4.47
C PHE A 154 25.54 -5.54 5.97
N PHE A 155 24.30 -5.25 6.34
CA PHE A 155 23.96 -4.78 7.68
C PHE A 155 23.59 -5.89 8.66
N ALA A 156 23.15 -7.02 8.16
CA ALA A 156 22.76 -8.12 9.03
C ALA A 156 23.83 -9.24 9.07
N ILE A 157 24.35 -9.67 7.92
CA ILE A 157 25.27 -10.79 7.86
C ILE A 157 26.73 -10.33 8.11
N LYS A 158 27.17 -9.26 7.44
CA LYS A 158 28.59 -8.83 7.51
C LYS A 158 28.89 -8.02 8.77
N THR A 159 28.01 -7.09 9.16
CA THR A 159 28.24 -6.19 10.30
C THR A 159 27.52 -6.61 11.57
N HIS A 160 26.51 -7.47 11.49
CA HIS A 160 25.68 -7.91 12.62
C HIS A 160 25.00 -6.76 13.38
N TRP A 161 24.69 -5.65 12.70
CA TRP A 161 24.07 -4.47 13.32
C TRP A 161 22.56 -4.60 13.45
N LEU A 162 21.93 -5.29 12.50
CA LEU A 162 20.47 -5.39 12.41
C LEU A 162 20.05 -6.86 12.21
N PRO A 163 18.83 -7.22 12.60
CA PRO A 163 18.30 -8.55 12.38
C PRO A 163 18.24 -8.92 10.89
N VAL A 164 18.48 -10.19 10.57
CA VAL A 164 18.39 -10.69 9.18
C VAL A 164 16.95 -10.73 8.70
N GLN A 165 16.04 -11.28 9.52
CA GLN A 165 14.66 -11.58 9.18
C GLN A 165 13.76 -11.59 10.42
N GLY A 166 12.46 -11.62 10.20
CA GLY A 166 11.44 -11.75 11.24
C GLY A 166 10.79 -10.42 11.61
N TYR A 167 9.93 -10.48 12.60
CA TYR A 167 9.18 -9.35 13.11
C TYR A 167 9.03 -9.47 14.63
N GLN A 168 9.11 -8.36 15.32
CA GLN A 168 8.77 -8.25 16.74
C GLN A 168 7.59 -7.30 16.89
N PRO A 169 6.50 -7.69 17.58
CA PRO A 169 5.37 -6.81 17.83
C PRO A 169 5.79 -5.59 18.66
N ILE A 170 5.07 -4.48 18.49
CA ILE A 170 5.34 -3.25 19.26
C ILE A 170 5.16 -3.47 20.78
N GLU A 171 4.33 -4.41 21.17
CA GLU A 171 4.13 -4.83 22.57
C GLU A 171 5.41 -5.42 23.19
N SER A 172 6.29 -6.01 22.40
CA SER A 172 7.60 -6.52 22.84
C SER A 172 8.62 -5.40 23.13
N GLY A 173 8.24 -4.15 22.87
CA GLY A 173 9.05 -2.96 23.06
C GLY A 173 9.35 -2.23 21.75
N PHE A 174 9.41 -0.90 21.84
CA PHE A 174 9.63 -0.04 20.67
C PHE A 174 10.95 -0.34 19.93
N TRP A 175 12.02 -0.58 20.66
CA TRP A 175 13.34 -0.78 20.07
C TRP A 175 13.48 -2.12 19.32
N PRO A 176 13.10 -3.29 19.88
CA PRO A 176 13.07 -4.54 19.13
C PRO A 176 12.17 -4.48 17.88
N TRP A 177 10.98 -3.85 17.99
CA TRP A 177 10.07 -3.64 16.87
C TRP A 177 10.74 -2.81 15.76
N LEU A 178 11.33 -1.67 16.09
CA LEU A 178 11.97 -0.79 15.11
C LEU A 178 13.17 -1.45 14.42
N MET A 179 14.02 -2.15 15.17
CA MET A 179 15.21 -2.83 14.63
C MET A 179 14.85 -3.83 13.52
N HIS A 180 13.74 -4.56 13.66
CA HIS A 180 13.30 -5.53 12.64
C HIS A 180 12.67 -4.83 11.41
N LEU A 181 12.27 -3.57 11.54
CA LEU A 181 11.65 -2.82 10.46
C LEU A 181 12.58 -1.87 9.70
N ILE A 182 13.79 -1.57 10.20
CA ILE A 182 14.72 -0.62 9.55
C ILE A 182 15.07 -1.08 8.13
N LEU A 183 15.60 -2.29 7.97
CA LEU A 183 16.02 -2.78 6.64
C LEU A 183 14.83 -2.94 5.68
N PRO A 184 13.71 -3.56 6.07
CA PRO A 184 12.51 -3.61 5.23
C PRO A 184 12.01 -2.24 4.82
N THR A 185 11.94 -1.28 5.76
CA THR A 185 11.50 0.09 5.50
C THR A 185 12.39 0.80 4.50
N ILE A 186 13.72 0.76 4.67
CA ILE A 186 14.67 1.36 3.73
C ILE A 186 14.50 0.72 2.35
N THR A 187 14.46 -0.61 2.30
CA THR A 187 14.29 -1.37 1.05
C THR A 187 13.05 -0.92 0.28
N LEU A 188 11.91 -0.90 0.97
CA LEU A 188 10.63 -0.58 0.34
C LEU A 188 10.49 0.90 0.03
N SER A 189 11.17 1.80 0.77
CA SER A 189 11.05 3.24 0.58
C SER A 189 11.75 3.77 -0.66
N ILE A 190 12.79 3.13 -1.17
CA ILE A 190 13.63 3.63 -2.27
C ILE A 190 12.82 4.02 -3.51
N PRO A 191 11.97 3.17 -4.11
CA PRO A 191 11.21 3.55 -5.30
C PRO A 191 10.20 4.67 -5.02
N TYR A 192 9.56 4.67 -3.86
CA TYR A 192 8.57 5.70 -3.51
C TYR A 192 9.23 7.04 -3.21
N LEU A 193 10.35 7.05 -2.49
CA LEU A 193 11.17 8.22 -2.25
C LEU A 193 11.62 8.83 -3.59
N ALA A 194 12.12 8.01 -4.50
CA ALA A 194 12.54 8.43 -5.83
C ALA A 194 11.39 9.06 -6.62
N PHE A 195 10.20 8.49 -6.55
CA PHE A 195 9.01 9.01 -7.22
C PHE A 195 8.57 10.35 -6.63
N ILE A 196 8.47 10.43 -5.29
CA ILE A 196 8.09 11.65 -4.59
C ILE A 196 9.13 12.76 -4.85
N ALA A 197 10.42 12.46 -4.78
CA ALA A 197 11.49 13.44 -5.04
C ALA A 197 11.41 14.01 -6.46
N ARG A 198 11.17 13.17 -7.46
CA ARG A 198 11.06 13.61 -8.86
C ARG A 198 9.86 14.53 -9.09
N ILE A 199 8.68 14.17 -8.57
CA ILE A 199 7.49 15.02 -8.73
C ILE A 199 7.63 16.30 -7.91
N THR A 200 8.14 16.22 -6.68
CA THR A 200 8.39 17.41 -5.87
C THR A 200 9.35 18.37 -6.57
N ARG A 201 10.45 17.86 -7.15
CA ARG A 201 11.39 18.67 -7.91
C ARG A 201 10.70 19.37 -9.10
N ALA A 202 9.92 18.63 -9.88
CA ALA A 202 9.23 19.19 -11.05
C ALA A 202 8.24 20.29 -10.63
N SER A 203 7.38 20.03 -9.66
CA SER A 203 6.40 21.01 -9.16
C SER A 203 7.05 22.24 -8.52
N MET A 204 8.15 22.05 -7.79
CA MET A 204 8.90 23.16 -7.22
C MET A 204 9.52 24.05 -8.29
N LEU A 205 10.10 23.49 -9.37
CA LEU A 205 10.68 24.24 -10.48
C LEU A 205 9.62 25.05 -11.22
N GLU A 206 8.46 24.46 -11.46
CA GLU A 206 7.32 25.15 -12.09
C GLU A 206 6.93 26.38 -11.27
N VAL A 207 6.68 26.21 -9.97
CA VAL A 207 6.31 27.30 -9.07
C VAL A 207 7.41 28.36 -8.95
N LEU A 208 8.68 27.96 -8.86
CA LEU A 208 9.82 28.88 -8.74
C LEU A 208 10.00 29.74 -9.99
N SER A 209 9.47 29.35 -11.16
CA SER A 209 9.52 30.10 -12.40
C SER A 209 8.45 31.19 -12.52
N GLU A 210 7.44 31.19 -11.66
CA GLU A 210 6.29 32.09 -11.68
C GLU A 210 6.68 33.56 -11.37
N ASP A 211 5.98 34.53 -11.97
CA ASP A 211 6.27 35.95 -11.82
C ASP A 211 6.10 36.49 -10.38
N TYR A 212 5.17 35.92 -9.62
CA TYR A 212 5.01 36.30 -8.20
C TYR A 212 6.24 35.94 -7.36
N MET A 213 6.96 34.88 -7.71
CA MET A 213 8.21 34.49 -7.05
C MET A 213 9.31 35.53 -7.30
N ARG A 214 9.40 36.08 -8.52
CA ARG A 214 10.31 37.20 -8.84
C ARG A 214 9.95 38.43 -8.02
N THR A 215 8.65 38.71 -7.87
CA THR A 215 8.17 39.84 -7.05
C THR A 215 8.52 39.63 -5.56
N ALA A 216 8.38 38.42 -5.04
CA ALA A 216 8.77 38.10 -3.66
C ALA A 216 10.27 38.29 -3.44
N ALA A 217 11.10 37.82 -4.39
CA ALA A 217 12.54 38.05 -4.35
C ALA A 217 12.93 39.55 -4.40
N ALA A 218 12.27 40.33 -5.25
CA ALA A 218 12.49 41.78 -5.34
C ALA A 218 12.11 42.52 -4.04
N LYS A 219 11.14 42.00 -3.27
CA LYS A 219 10.75 42.48 -1.94
C LYS A 219 11.68 42.03 -0.83
N GLY A 220 12.76 41.29 -1.12
CA GLY A 220 13.77 40.85 -0.15
C GLY A 220 13.43 39.57 0.59
N ALA A 221 12.51 38.73 0.08
CA ALA A 221 12.24 37.44 0.69
C ALA A 221 13.51 36.55 0.69
N SER A 222 13.83 35.95 1.83
CA SER A 222 14.97 35.03 1.96
C SER A 222 14.72 33.75 1.13
N SER A 223 15.81 33.06 0.72
CA SER A 223 15.71 31.79 -0.02
C SER A 223 14.89 30.74 0.73
N TYR A 224 15.01 30.67 2.06
CA TYR A 224 14.19 29.76 2.88
C TYR A 224 12.70 30.11 2.78
N SER A 225 12.35 31.40 2.94
CA SER A 225 10.96 31.87 2.80
C SER A 225 10.39 31.57 1.43
N MET A 226 11.18 31.80 0.38
CA MET A 226 10.77 31.50 -0.99
C MET A 226 10.50 30.00 -1.19
N LEU A 227 11.36 29.13 -0.69
CA LEU A 227 11.22 27.68 -0.85
C LEU A 227 10.06 27.10 -0.01
N VAL A 228 10.00 27.45 1.29
CA VAL A 228 9.07 26.81 2.22
C VAL A 228 7.71 27.49 2.25
N HIS A 229 7.68 28.82 2.35
CA HIS A 229 6.40 29.54 2.51
C HIS A 229 5.72 29.86 1.18
N HIS A 230 6.46 30.05 0.11
CA HIS A 230 5.89 30.40 -1.18
C HIS A 230 5.84 29.19 -2.13
N ALA A 231 6.98 28.55 -2.41
CA ALA A 231 7.02 27.50 -3.43
C ALA A 231 6.40 26.18 -2.94
N LEU A 232 6.82 25.65 -1.80
CA LEU A 232 6.31 24.36 -1.29
C LEU A 232 4.81 24.39 -1.04
N LYS A 233 4.28 25.50 -0.51
CA LYS A 233 2.85 25.65 -0.28
C LYS A 233 2.05 25.58 -1.57
N ASN A 234 2.52 26.20 -2.63
CA ASN A 234 1.83 26.20 -3.94
C ASN A 234 2.08 24.89 -4.73
N ALA A 235 3.21 24.23 -4.52
CA ALA A 235 3.50 22.90 -5.06
C ALA A 235 2.82 21.76 -4.25
N GLY A 236 2.11 22.08 -3.17
CA GLY A 236 1.58 21.11 -2.22
C GLY A 236 0.58 20.12 -2.82
N ALA A 237 -0.32 20.55 -3.71
CA ALA A 237 -1.32 19.69 -4.30
C ALA A 237 -0.71 18.53 -5.13
N PRO A 238 0.20 18.74 -6.10
CA PRO A 238 0.90 17.66 -6.79
C PRO A 238 1.70 16.75 -5.85
N ILE A 239 2.34 17.31 -4.81
CA ILE A 239 3.13 16.56 -3.84
C ILE A 239 2.21 15.64 -3.02
N LEU A 240 1.07 16.12 -2.54
CA LEU A 240 0.10 15.28 -1.82
C LEU A 240 -0.48 14.20 -2.72
N THR A 241 -0.74 14.51 -3.98
CA THR A 241 -1.20 13.53 -4.98
C THR A 241 -0.21 12.38 -5.10
N VAL A 242 1.07 12.69 -5.29
CA VAL A 242 2.08 11.64 -5.45
C VAL A 242 2.29 10.82 -4.18
N ILE A 243 2.19 11.42 -3.00
CA ILE A 243 2.24 10.70 -1.73
C ILE A 243 1.06 9.72 -1.62
N GLY A 244 -0.14 10.15 -1.96
CA GLY A 244 -1.32 9.30 -1.98
C GLY A 244 -1.23 8.14 -2.96
N LEU A 245 -0.79 8.41 -4.20
CA LEU A 245 -0.53 7.38 -5.21
C LEU A 245 0.56 6.40 -4.76
N SER A 246 1.60 6.88 -4.08
CA SER A 246 2.65 6.04 -3.52
C SER A 246 2.11 5.11 -2.44
N PHE A 247 1.22 5.60 -1.59
CA PHE A 247 0.58 4.77 -0.56
C PHE A 247 -0.27 3.65 -1.19
N ALA A 248 -0.99 3.97 -2.25
CA ALA A 248 -1.74 2.98 -3.02
C ALA A 248 -0.83 1.90 -3.63
N GLY A 249 0.31 2.33 -4.19
CA GLY A 249 1.33 1.43 -4.77
C GLY A 249 2.04 0.54 -3.75
N LEU A 250 2.10 0.96 -2.47
CA LEU A 250 2.73 0.19 -1.39
C LEU A 250 2.13 -1.21 -1.24
N VAL A 251 0.83 -1.38 -1.48
CA VAL A 251 0.14 -2.66 -1.34
C VAL A 251 0.84 -3.79 -2.11
N GLY A 252 1.28 -3.50 -3.35
CA GLY A 252 2.03 -4.49 -4.15
C GLY A 252 3.47 -4.69 -3.68
N GLY A 253 4.15 -3.61 -3.30
CA GLY A 253 5.55 -3.65 -2.85
C GLY A 253 5.75 -4.33 -1.49
N VAL A 254 4.79 -4.17 -0.59
CA VAL A 254 4.81 -4.80 0.74
C VAL A 254 4.89 -6.31 0.65
N VAL A 255 4.16 -6.96 -0.26
CA VAL A 255 4.14 -8.43 -0.45
C VAL A 255 5.55 -8.99 -0.66
N ILE A 256 6.32 -8.35 -1.57
CA ILE A 256 7.68 -8.79 -1.90
C ILE A 256 8.59 -8.59 -0.68
N THR A 257 8.49 -7.44 -0.03
CA THR A 257 9.33 -7.10 1.13
C THR A 257 9.04 -8.01 2.32
N GLU A 258 7.78 -8.29 2.62
CA GLU A 258 7.39 -9.23 3.68
C GLU A 258 7.95 -10.63 3.42
N THR A 259 7.96 -11.06 2.14
CA THR A 259 8.52 -12.37 1.77
C THR A 259 10.04 -12.40 1.94
N VAL A 260 10.75 -11.37 1.48
CA VAL A 260 12.23 -11.29 1.55
C VAL A 260 12.71 -11.24 3.00
N PHE A 261 12.04 -10.45 3.84
CA PHE A 261 12.40 -10.26 5.25
C PHE A 261 11.68 -11.22 6.21
N ASN A 262 10.93 -12.18 5.67
CA ASN A 262 10.17 -13.16 6.47
C ASN A 262 9.24 -12.51 7.51
N ILE A 263 8.61 -11.40 7.16
CA ILE A 263 7.65 -10.68 8.01
C ILE A 263 6.28 -11.36 7.88
N PRO A 264 5.61 -11.71 9.00
CA PRO A 264 4.31 -12.38 8.97
C PRO A 264 3.18 -11.38 8.71
N GLY A 265 3.16 -10.73 7.54
CA GLY A 265 2.16 -9.74 7.16
C GLY A 265 1.03 -10.29 6.28
N VAL A 266 0.10 -9.38 5.92
CA VAL A 266 -1.07 -9.67 5.07
C VAL A 266 -0.66 -10.01 3.65
N GLY A 267 0.38 -9.36 3.11
CA GLY A 267 0.89 -9.65 1.78
C GLY A 267 1.41 -11.08 1.66
N ARG A 268 2.17 -11.54 2.65
CA ARG A 268 2.64 -12.91 2.71
C ARG A 268 1.48 -13.90 2.90
N LEU A 269 0.49 -13.56 3.72
CA LEU A 269 -0.71 -14.38 3.88
C LEU A 269 -1.40 -14.65 2.53
N VAL A 270 -1.49 -13.64 1.64
CA VAL A 270 -2.05 -13.83 0.30
C VAL A 270 -1.21 -14.77 -0.54
N VAL A 271 0.11 -14.62 -0.54
CA VAL A 271 1.01 -15.52 -1.29
C VAL A 271 0.86 -16.96 -0.83
N ASP A 272 0.85 -17.19 0.48
CA ASP A 272 0.64 -18.50 1.07
C ASP A 272 -0.74 -19.07 0.68
N ALA A 273 -1.78 -18.24 0.73
CA ALA A 273 -3.13 -18.62 0.35
C ALA A 273 -3.26 -18.96 -1.16
N ILE A 274 -2.58 -18.22 -2.03
CA ILE A 274 -2.55 -18.53 -3.47
C ILE A 274 -1.87 -19.88 -3.72
N ASN A 275 -0.73 -20.14 -3.10
CA ASN A 275 0.02 -21.38 -3.23
C ASN A 275 -0.79 -22.59 -2.72
N ASN A 276 -1.55 -22.40 -1.65
CA ASN A 276 -2.40 -23.43 -1.04
C ASN A 276 -3.82 -23.45 -1.64
N ARG A 277 -4.15 -22.54 -2.57
CA ARG A 277 -5.50 -22.36 -3.15
C ARG A 277 -6.58 -22.11 -2.09
N ASP A 278 -6.22 -21.41 -1.01
CA ASP A 278 -7.15 -21.04 0.08
C ASP A 278 -7.99 -19.83 -0.34
N TYR A 279 -9.02 -20.09 -1.11
CA TYR A 279 -9.86 -19.06 -1.70
C TYR A 279 -10.54 -18.13 -0.70
N PRO A 280 -11.06 -18.57 0.46
CA PRO A 280 -11.63 -17.66 1.44
C PRO A 280 -10.64 -16.60 1.90
N ILE A 281 -9.37 -16.98 2.19
CA ILE A 281 -8.33 -16.00 2.56
C ILE A 281 -8.07 -15.03 1.40
N ILE A 282 -7.92 -15.55 0.16
CA ILE A 282 -7.66 -14.69 -1.01
C ILE A 282 -8.78 -13.65 -1.15
N GLN A 283 -10.05 -14.07 -1.08
CA GLN A 283 -11.20 -13.16 -1.17
C GLN A 283 -11.22 -12.15 -0.03
N GLY A 284 -11.05 -12.62 1.20
CA GLY A 284 -11.07 -11.76 2.39
C GLY A 284 -9.99 -10.69 2.34
N VAL A 285 -8.78 -11.06 1.99
CA VAL A 285 -7.67 -10.09 1.87
C VAL A 285 -7.88 -9.13 0.70
N LEU A 286 -8.32 -9.58 -0.46
CA LEU A 286 -8.59 -8.70 -1.61
C LEU A 286 -9.65 -7.65 -1.29
N ILE A 287 -10.74 -8.03 -0.62
CA ILE A 287 -11.79 -7.09 -0.20
C ILE A 287 -11.27 -6.10 0.84
N LEU A 288 -10.51 -6.57 1.83
CA LEU A 288 -9.93 -5.70 2.86
C LEU A 288 -8.93 -4.71 2.26
N VAL A 289 -8.04 -5.18 1.41
CA VAL A 289 -7.05 -4.34 0.71
C VAL A 289 -7.73 -3.32 -0.20
N ALA A 290 -8.76 -3.71 -0.95
CA ALA A 290 -9.54 -2.79 -1.76
C ALA A 290 -10.26 -1.74 -0.91
N GLY A 291 -10.84 -2.15 0.22
CA GLY A 291 -11.44 -1.23 1.19
C GLY A 291 -10.42 -0.22 1.73
N LEU A 292 -9.27 -0.69 2.15
CA LEU A 292 -8.17 0.17 2.62
C LEU A 292 -7.70 1.14 1.53
N TYR A 293 -7.51 0.67 0.30
CA TYR A 293 -7.14 1.50 -0.85
C TYR A 293 -8.15 2.62 -1.08
N VAL A 294 -9.44 2.30 -1.04
CA VAL A 294 -10.52 3.28 -1.22
C VAL A 294 -10.54 4.30 -0.08
N LEU A 295 -10.34 3.86 1.17
CA LEU A 295 -10.25 4.77 2.34
C LEU A 295 -9.05 5.71 2.24
N ILE A 296 -7.90 5.21 1.80
CA ILE A 296 -6.70 6.03 1.58
C ILE A 296 -6.95 7.08 0.50
N ASN A 297 -7.52 6.69 -0.64
CA ASN A 297 -7.85 7.65 -1.70
C ASN A 297 -8.86 8.71 -1.20
N LEU A 298 -9.86 8.31 -0.43
CA LEU A 298 -10.79 9.25 0.19
C LEU A 298 -10.06 10.22 1.13
N ALA A 299 -9.13 9.74 1.96
CA ALA A 299 -8.34 10.58 2.86
C ALA A 299 -7.45 11.57 2.07
N VAL A 300 -6.84 11.12 0.97
CA VAL A 300 -6.05 11.99 0.07
C VAL A 300 -6.94 13.06 -0.56
N ASP A 301 -8.10 12.70 -1.07
CA ASP A 301 -9.05 13.66 -1.67
C ASP A 301 -9.54 14.70 -0.64
N LEU A 302 -9.78 14.28 0.60
CA LEU A 302 -10.14 15.21 1.67
C LEU A 302 -8.96 16.12 2.05
N SER A 303 -7.72 15.64 1.95
CA SER A 303 -6.52 16.45 2.25
C SER A 303 -6.30 17.59 1.26
N TYR A 304 -6.77 17.47 -0.01
CA TYR A 304 -6.73 18.58 -0.96
C TYR A 304 -7.51 19.80 -0.48
N THR A 305 -8.63 19.59 0.19
CA THR A 305 -9.46 20.70 0.71
C THR A 305 -8.75 21.48 1.82
N LEU A 306 -7.77 20.86 2.52
CA LEU A 306 -6.97 21.49 3.56
C LEU A 306 -5.80 22.29 2.98
N VAL A 307 -5.26 21.84 1.85
CA VAL A 307 -4.05 22.44 1.23
C VAL A 307 -4.42 23.56 0.27
N ASP A 308 -5.50 23.41 -0.50
CA ASP A 308 -5.98 24.46 -1.42
C ASP A 308 -7.44 24.85 -1.09
N PRO A 309 -7.63 25.93 -0.29
CA PRO A 309 -8.97 26.45 0.02
C PRO A 309 -9.73 27.00 -1.19
N ARG A 310 -9.06 27.16 -2.34
CA ARG A 310 -9.67 27.66 -3.60
C ARG A 310 -10.46 26.57 -4.31
N ILE A 311 -10.22 25.31 -4.00
CA ILE A 311 -11.01 24.17 -4.49
C ILE A 311 -12.37 24.20 -3.76
N ARG A 312 -13.26 25.09 -4.17
CA ARG A 312 -14.68 25.09 -3.77
C ARG A 312 -15.47 24.38 -4.88
N TYR A 313 -15.86 23.14 -4.58
CA TYR A 313 -16.78 22.37 -5.43
C TYR A 313 -18.22 22.66 -5.06
#